data_2439c798286401817bc01597c6aaec25
#
_entry.id   2439c798286401817bc01597c6aaec25
#
_cell.length_a   1.000
_cell.length_b   1.000
_cell.length_c   1.000
_cell.angle_alpha   90.00
_cell.angle_beta   90.00
_cell.angle_gamma   90.00
#
_symmetry.space_group_name_H-M   'P 1'
#
loop_
_entity.id
_entity.type
_entity.pdbx_description
1 polymer ?
#
loop_
_entity_poly.entity_id
_entity_poly.type
_entity_poly.pdbx_seq_one_letter_code
_entity_poly.pdbx_strand_id
1 'polypeptide(L)'
;HPHTHIVVRGKDQFGADLIIARDYLTSGMRERACELVDLDLGPRSAREIEASLRAEVEQERLTSLDRSLLRDAQAGIVSTARGDAFDQALRAGRLAKLRRLGLAEPVGGTSWRLAPGLDATLRRLAERGDIVRTMQREFTRRGLDRAGTDQAIYDPSAPDARPLVGRLIGRGLADEHADHHYLIVDGIDGRSHYVAIGKGAGLDIVPEGAVTRIDPQRADARAVDRTVAAVATANAGRYDIDAHLLHDPSATQAFAEAP
;
A
#
# COMPACT_ATOMS: atom_id res chain seq x y z
N HIS A 1 -1.71 -9.62 6.64
CA HIS A 1 -1.77 -10.82 5.81
C HIS A 1 -0.71 -11.81 6.28
N PRO A 2 -1.04 -13.10 6.45
CA PRO A 2 -0.01 -14.11 6.68
C PRO A 2 0.89 -14.18 5.43
N HIS A 3 2.19 -14.09 5.62
CA HIS A 3 3.20 -14.14 4.57
C HIS A 3 4.47 -14.79 5.11
N THR A 4 5.32 -15.23 4.22
CA THR A 4 6.57 -15.91 4.56
C THR A 4 7.71 -15.24 3.81
N HIS A 5 8.75 -14.86 4.54
CA HIS A 5 10.02 -14.41 3.96
C HIS A 5 10.91 -15.61 3.73
N ILE A 6 11.43 -15.73 2.52
CA ILE A 6 12.38 -16.78 2.16
C ILE A 6 13.72 -16.12 1.86
N VAL A 7 14.71 -16.42 2.68
CA VAL A 7 16.09 -15.98 2.46
C VAL A 7 16.87 -17.15 1.83
N VAL A 8 17.37 -16.93 0.62
CA VAL A 8 18.14 -17.93 -0.11
C VAL A 8 19.61 -17.53 -0.13
N ARG A 9 20.48 -18.43 0.32
CA ARG A 9 21.92 -18.23 0.19
C ARG A 9 22.30 -18.27 -1.28
N GLY A 10 23.02 -17.26 -1.77
CA GLY A 10 23.43 -17.14 -3.17
C GLY A 10 24.49 -18.15 -3.66
N LYS A 11 24.75 -19.18 -2.86
CA LYS A 11 25.69 -20.27 -3.17
C LYS A 11 25.01 -21.62 -2.96
N ASP A 12 25.31 -22.57 -3.85
CA ASP A 12 24.90 -23.97 -3.69
C ASP A 12 25.75 -24.69 -2.63
N GLN A 13 25.50 -25.99 -2.44
CA GLN A 13 26.23 -26.83 -1.49
C GLN A 13 27.71 -27.05 -1.86
N PHE A 14 28.10 -26.78 -3.11
CA PHE A 14 29.47 -26.87 -3.61
C PHE A 14 30.19 -25.53 -3.67
N GLY A 15 29.55 -24.43 -3.26
CA GLY A 15 30.12 -23.09 -3.27
C GLY A 15 30.01 -22.37 -4.61
N ALA A 16 29.35 -22.95 -5.62
CA ALA A 16 29.06 -22.31 -6.88
C ALA A 16 27.88 -21.33 -6.75
N ASP A 17 27.81 -20.31 -7.63
CA ASP A 17 26.74 -19.33 -7.63
C ASP A 17 25.40 -19.99 -7.96
N LEU A 18 24.40 -19.75 -7.10
CA LEU A 18 23.04 -20.23 -7.30
C LEU A 18 22.33 -19.32 -8.32
N ILE A 19 22.10 -19.85 -9.50
CA ILE A 19 21.36 -19.15 -10.57
C ILE A 19 19.92 -19.66 -10.55
N ILE A 20 18.98 -18.76 -10.21
CA ILE A 20 17.55 -19.05 -10.24
C ILE A 20 16.93 -18.31 -11.43
N ALA A 21 16.25 -19.07 -12.31
CA ALA A 21 15.58 -18.47 -13.46
C ALA A 21 14.52 -17.45 -13.01
N ARG A 22 14.46 -16.32 -13.69
CA ARG A 22 13.51 -15.25 -13.36
C ARG A 22 12.06 -15.73 -13.38
N ASP A 23 11.69 -16.56 -14.35
CA ASP A 23 10.34 -17.11 -14.47
C ASP A 23 9.97 -18.01 -13.28
N TYR A 24 10.94 -18.71 -12.71
CA TYR A 24 10.72 -19.48 -11.49
C TYR A 24 10.44 -18.55 -10.28
N LEU A 25 11.14 -17.43 -10.16
CA LEU A 25 10.90 -16.46 -9.08
C LEU A 25 9.56 -15.74 -9.21
N THR A 26 9.12 -15.46 -10.44
CA THR A 26 7.89 -14.67 -10.69
C THR A 26 6.62 -15.52 -10.67
N SER A 27 6.66 -16.75 -11.16
CA SER A 27 5.50 -17.66 -11.27
C SER A 27 5.74 -19.04 -10.67
N GLY A 28 6.87 -19.68 -10.95
CA GLY A 28 7.13 -21.05 -10.58
C GLY A 28 7.11 -21.33 -9.07
N MET A 29 7.64 -20.40 -8.26
CA MET A 29 7.54 -20.51 -6.79
C MET A 29 6.10 -20.50 -6.29
N ARG A 30 5.26 -19.66 -6.89
CA ARG A 30 3.82 -19.58 -6.55
C ARG A 30 3.10 -20.86 -6.95
N GLU A 31 3.34 -21.35 -8.17
CA GLU A 31 2.78 -22.60 -8.67
C GLU A 31 3.16 -23.77 -7.76
N ARG A 32 4.44 -23.87 -7.40
CA ARG A 32 4.91 -24.91 -6.50
C ARG A 32 4.32 -24.82 -5.10
N ALA A 33 4.15 -23.61 -4.57
CA ALA A 33 3.48 -23.41 -3.29
C ALA A 33 1.99 -23.80 -3.35
N CYS A 34 1.29 -23.50 -4.44
CA CYS A 34 -0.09 -23.95 -4.66
C CYS A 34 -0.17 -25.48 -4.73
N GLU A 35 0.71 -26.14 -5.48
CA GLU A 35 0.76 -27.60 -5.55
C GLU A 35 0.94 -28.24 -4.16
N LEU A 36 1.85 -27.71 -3.34
CA LEU A 36 2.08 -28.21 -1.99
C LEU A 36 0.86 -28.02 -1.09
N VAL A 37 0.21 -26.86 -1.18
CA VAL A 37 -1.03 -26.60 -0.44
C VAL A 37 -2.16 -27.52 -0.89
N ASP A 38 -2.30 -27.75 -2.20
CA ASP A 38 -3.31 -28.66 -2.76
C ASP A 38 -3.05 -30.13 -2.37
N LEU A 39 -1.78 -30.51 -2.18
CA LEU A 39 -1.44 -31.84 -1.65
C LEU A 39 -1.84 -32.02 -0.20
N ASP A 40 -1.68 -31.00 0.64
CA ASP A 40 -1.95 -31.04 2.08
C ASP A 40 -3.44 -30.82 2.41
N LEU A 41 -4.08 -29.85 1.74
CA LEU A 41 -5.45 -29.42 2.03
C LEU A 41 -6.48 -29.92 1.02
N GLY A 42 -6.04 -30.46 -0.09
CA GLY A 42 -6.85 -30.77 -1.26
C GLY A 42 -7.19 -29.53 -2.10
N PRO A 43 -7.60 -29.72 -3.36
CA PRO A 43 -8.05 -28.63 -4.21
C PRO A 43 -9.31 -27.99 -3.64
N ARG A 44 -9.46 -26.69 -3.81
CA ARG A 44 -10.68 -25.96 -3.41
C ARG A 44 -11.90 -26.59 -4.05
N SER A 45 -12.90 -26.87 -3.25
CA SER A 45 -14.18 -27.31 -3.76
C SER A 45 -14.88 -26.22 -4.58
N ALA A 46 -15.73 -26.60 -5.53
CA ALA A 46 -16.54 -25.66 -6.30
C ALA A 46 -17.34 -24.71 -5.38
N ARG A 47 -17.87 -25.25 -4.26
CA ARG A 47 -18.62 -24.47 -3.27
C ARG A 47 -17.78 -23.39 -2.58
N GLU A 48 -16.52 -23.67 -2.27
CA GLU A 48 -15.59 -22.69 -1.68
C GLU A 48 -15.23 -21.59 -2.68
N ILE A 49 -15.02 -21.97 -3.95
CA ILE A 49 -14.77 -21.01 -5.03
C ILE A 49 -15.97 -20.08 -5.20
N GLU A 50 -17.19 -20.64 -5.29
CA GLU A 50 -18.41 -19.86 -5.40
C GLU A 50 -18.61 -18.95 -4.18
N ALA A 51 -18.39 -19.43 -2.97
CA ALA A 51 -18.50 -18.62 -1.75
C ALA A 51 -17.50 -17.44 -1.77
N SER A 52 -16.27 -17.69 -2.21
CA SER A 52 -15.24 -16.65 -2.37
C SER A 52 -15.65 -15.58 -3.38
N LEU A 53 -16.16 -16.00 -4.56
CA LEU A 53 -16.62 -15.08 -5.58
C LEU A 53 -17.84 -14.25 -5.13
N ARG A 54 -18.79 -14.87 -4.42
CA ARG A 54 -19.92 -14.13 -3.82
C ARG A 54 -19.44 -13.09 -2.80
N ALA A 55 -18.44 -13.44 -1.99
CA ALA A 55 -17.86 -12.51 -1.02
C ALA A 55 -17.14 -11.31 -1.72
N GLU A 56 -16.60 -11.50 -2.92
CA GLU A 56 -15.98 -10.41 -3.69
C GLU A 56 -16.97 -9.32 -4.12
N VAL A 57 -18.26 -9.65 -4.29
CA VAL A 57 -19.28 -8.72 -4.77
C VAL A 57 -19.36 -7.46 -3.92
N GLU A 58 -19.32 -7.59 -2.60
CA GLU A 58 -19.49 -6.46 -1.65
C GLU A 58 -18.17 -5.80 -1.23
N GLN A 59 -17.03 -6.33 -1.63
CA GLN A 59 -15.73 -5.80 -1.18
C GLN A 59 -15.43 -4.41 -1.75
N GLU A 60 -14.85 -3.54 -0.92
CA GLU A 60 -14.43 -2.18 -1.29
C GLU A 60 -12.94 -2.14 -1.68
N ARG A 61 -12.55 -3.07 -2.51
CA ARG A 61 -11.21 -3.20 -3.07
C ARG A 61 -11.28 -3.76 -4.49
N LEU A 62 -10.16 -3.68 -5.21
CA LEU A 62 -10.05 -4.32 -6.53
C LEU A 62 -10.09 -5.85 -6.40
N THR A 63 -11.13 -6.45 -6.96
CA THR A 63 -11.40 -7.90 -6.90
C THR A 63 -11.08 -8.61 -8.23
N SER A 64 -11.20 -9.93 -8.25
CA SER A 64 -11.09 -10.72 -9.48
C SER A 64 -12.23 -10.42 -10.45
N LEU A 65 -13.43 -10.13 -9.92
CA LEU A 65 -14.60 -9.72 -10.70
C LEU A 65 -14.33 -8.40 -11.45
N ASP A 66 -13.72 -7.41 -10.78
CA ASP A 66 -13.38 -6.14 -11.42
C ASP A 66 -12.36 -6.30 -12.54
N ARG A 67 -11.34 -7.15 -12.31
CA ARG A 67 -10.34 -7.45 -13.35
C ARG A 67 -10.98 -8.14 -14.57
N SER A 68 -11.99 -9.00 -14.34
CA SER A 68 -12.76 -9.60 -15.42
C SER A 68 -13.58 -8.56 -16.16
N LEU A 69 -14.29 -7.68 -15.46
CA LEU A 69 -15.06 -6.59 -16.05
C LEU A 69 -14.17 -5.67 -16.89
N LEU A 70 -13.00 -5.27 -16.35
CA LEU A 70 -12.05 -4.40 -17.07
C LEU A 70 -11.48 -5.04 -18.33
N ARG A 71 -11.17 -6.35 -18.32
CA ARG A 71 -10.72 -7.08 -19.52
C ARG A 71 -11.79 -7.17 -20.59
N ASP A 72 -13.04 -7.31 -20.15
CA ASP A 72 -14.18 -7.45 -21.06
C ASP A 72 -14.70 -6.10 -21.58
N ALA A 73 -14.23 -4.99 -21.01
CA ALA A 73 -14.68 -3.65 -21.36
C ALA A 73 -14.28 -3.27 -22.79
N GLN A 74 -15.25 -2.81 -23.56
CA GLN A 74 -15.03 -2.20 -24.86
C GLN A 74 -15.45 -0.73 -24.77
N ALA A 75 -14.52 0.19 -24.99
CA ALA A 75 -14.72 1.62 -24.79
C ALA A 75 -15.34 1.97 -23.40
N GLY A 76 -14.94 1.24 -22.35
CA GLY A 76 -15.47 1.42 -21.00
C GLY A 76 -16.86 0.85 -20.75
N ILE A 77 -17.46 0.15 -21.72
CA ILE A 77 -18.77 -0.47 -21.59
C ILE A 77 -18.62 -1.98 -21.41
N VAL A 78 -19.36 -2.55 -20.44
CA VAL A 78 -19.42 -3.98 -20.14
C VAL A 78 -20.87 -4.46 -20.12
N SER A 79 -21.08 -5.77 -20.34
CA SER A 79 -22.39 -6.40 -20.23
C SER A 79 -22.46 -7.37 -19.06
N THR A 80 -23.62 -7.43 -18.39
CA THR A 80 -23.92 -8.49 -17.43
C THR A 80 -24.26 -9.82 -18.09
N ALA A 81 -24.69 -9.83 -19.36
CA ALA A 81 -25.10 -11.02 -20.10
C ALA A 81 -23.90 -11.79 -20.69
N ARG A 82 -22.93 -12.12 -19.85
CA ARG A 82 -21.75 -12.89 -20.25
C ARG A 82 -21.47 -14.00 -19.22
N GLY A 83 -21.10 -15.18 -19.71
CA GLY A 83 -20.94 -16.37 -18.89
C GLY A 83 -22.27 -17.08 -18.62
N ASP A 84 -22.25 -18.01 -17.68
CA ASP A 84 -23.43 -18.72 -17.23
C ASP A 84 -24.31 -17.87 -16.28
N ALA A 85 -25.40 -18.43 -15.78
CA ALA A 85 -26.32 -17.71 -14.89
C ALA A 85 -25.65 -17.24 -13.59
N PHE A 86 -24.68 -18.00 -13.08
CA PHE A 86 -23.93 -17.64 -11.87
C PHE A 86 -23.01 -16.46 -12.15
N ASP A 87 -22.25 -16.50 -13.23
CA ASP A 87 -21.39 -15.38 -13.66
C ASP A 87 -22.17 -14.11 -13.88
N GLN A 88 -23.32 -14.20 -14.54
CA GLN A 88 -24.22 -13.07 -14.79
C GLN A 88 -24.73 -12.45 -13.47
N ALA A 89 -25.10 -13.28 -12.49
CA ALA A 89 -25.52 -12.82 -11.17
C ALA A 89 -24.38 -12.11 -10.41
N LEU A 90 -23.15 -12.67 -10.45
CA LEU A 90 -21.97 -12.04 -9.84
C LEU A 90 -21.67 -10.68 -10.49
N ARG A 91 -21.68 -10.62 -11.83
CA ARG A 91 -21.42 -9.38 -12.59
C ARG A 91 -22.47 -8.32 -12.28
N ALA A 92 -23.75 -8.70 -12.26
CA ALA A 92 -24.84 -7.79 -11.91
C ALA A 92 -24.71 -7.25 -10.49
N GLY A 93 -24.46 -8.13 -9.52
CA GLY A 93 -24.24 -7.76 -8.12
C GLY A 93 -23.02 -6.82 -7.98
N ARG A 94 -21.90 -7.15 -8.61
CA ARG A 94 -20.70 -6.31 -8.56
C ARG A 94 -20.91 -4.94 -9.19
N LEU A 95 -21.55 -4.86 -10.34
CA LEU A 95 -21.86 -3.58 -11.00
C LEU A 95 -22.83 -2.74 -10.17
N ALA A 96 -23.81 -3.36 -9.50
CA ALA A 96 -24.67 -2.67 -8.55
C ALA A 96 -23.89 -2.10 -7.34
N LYS A 97 -22.91 -2.85 -6.80
CA LYS A 97 -22.00 -2.34 -5.76
C LYS A 97 -21.14 -1.18 -6.29
N LEU A 98 -20.54 -1.33 -7.47
CA LEU A 98 -19.75 -0.28 -8.11
C LEU A 98 -20.56 0.99 -8.36
N ARG A 99 -21.84 0.87 -8.72
CA ARG A 99 -22.76 2.02 -8.84
C ARG A 99 -22.93 2.75 -7.51
N ARG A 100 -23.10 2.03 -6.40
CA ARG A 100 -23.18 2.65 -5.07
C ARG A 100 -21.93 3.41 -4.69
N LEU A 101 -20.77 2.97 -5.21
CA LEU A 101 -19.48 3.65 -5.05
C LEU A 101 -19.24 4.77 -6.08
N GLY A 102 -20.18 5.01 -7.01
CA GLY A 102 -20.01 5.99 -8.09
C GLY A 102 -19.03 5.56 -9.19
N LEU A 103 -18.72 4.25 -9.29
CA LEU A 103 -17.72 3.68 -10.20
C LEU A 103 -18.32 2.94 -11.40
N ALA A 104 -19.64 2.83 -11.48
CA ALA A 104 -20.34 2.28 -12.63
C ALA A 104 -21.73 2.89 -12.78
N GLU A 105 -22.24 2.99 -14.01
CA GLU A 105 -23.60 3.45 -14.31
C GLU A 105 -24.26 2.56 -15.38
N PRO A 106 -25.57 2.29 -15.26
CA PRO A 106 -26.29 1.57 -16.30
C PRO A 106 -26.45 2.47 -17.54
N VAL A 107 -26.20 1.90 -18.73
CA VAL A 107 -26.35 2.61 -20.02
C VAL A 107 -27.61 2.18 -20.76
N GLY A 108 -28.13 0.98 -20.43
CA GLY A 108 -29.36 0.42 -21.01
C GLY A 108 -29.28 -1.10 -21.14
N GLY A 109 -30.42 -1.79 -21.00
CA GLY A 109 -30.48 -3.24 -21.03
C GLY A 109 -29.51 -3.88 -20.02
N THR A 110 -28.62 -4.73 -20.52
CA THR A 110 -27.58 -5.40 -19.72
C THR A 110 -26.24 -4.64 -19.70
N SER A 111 -26.17 -3.47 -20.34
CA SER A 111 -24.92 -2.72 -20.53
C SER A 111 -24.68 -1.69 -19.44
N TRP A 112 -23.42 -1.59 -19.00
CA TRP A 112 -22.95 -0.69 -17.96
C TRP A 112 -21.69 0.03 -18.40
N ARG A 113 -21.56 1.30 -18.03
CA ARG A 113 -20.34 2.08 -18.22
C ARG A 113 -19.53 2.06 -16.92
N LEU A 114 -18.26 1.72 -17.04
CA LEU A 114 -17.29 1.80 -15.93
C LEU A 114 -16.67 3.20 -15.89
N ALA A 115 -16.46 3.71 -14.69
CA ALA A 115 -15.76 4.98 -14.50
C ALA A 115 -14.28 4.86 -14.91
N PRO A 116 -13.71 5.91 -15.55
CA PRO A 116 -12.28 5.96 -15.80
C PRO A 116 -11.48 5.84 -14.50
N GLY A 117 -10.40 5.04 -14.48
CA GLY A 117 -9.56 4.85 -13.29
C GLY A 117 -10.22 4.07 -12.16
N LEU A 118 -11.25 3.26 -12.46
CA LEU A 118 -11.94 2.38 -11.52
C LEU A 118 -10.97 1.54 -10.70
N ASP A 119 -9.97 0.93 -11.33
CA ASP A 119 -8.95 0.09 -10.68
C ASP A 119 -8.11 0.89 -9.67
N ALA A 120 -7.65 2.08 -10.04
CA ALA A 120 -6.89 2.96 -9.16
C ALA A 120 -7.73 3.41 -7.95
N THR A 121 -9.01 3.72 -8.18
CA THR A 121 -9.91 4.12 -7.10
C THR A 121 -10.18 2.97 -6.13
N LEU A 122 -10.42 1.75 -6.63
CA LEU A 122 -10.62 0.57 -5.78
C LEU A 122 -9.36 0.19 -5.00
N ARG A 123 -8.16 0.41 -5.55
CA ARG A 123 -6.89 0.22 -4.82
C ARG A 123 -6.78 1.21 -3.66
N ARG A 124 -7.07 2.50 -3.90
CA ARG A 124 -7.06 3.53 -2.83
C ARG A 124 -8.09 3.25 -1.73
N LEU A 125 -9.28 2.74 -2.08
CA LEU A 125 -10.28 2.33 -1.10
C LEU A 125 -9.79 1.17 -0.24
N ALA A 126 -9.12 0.17 -0.86
CA ALA A 126 -8.50 -0.94 -0.15
C ALA A 126 -7.43 -0.45 0.85
N GLU A 127 -6.52 0.39 0.38
CA GLU A 127 -5.45 0.98 1.18
C GLU A 127 -6.01 1.74 2.39
N ARG A 128 -7.00 2.60 2.16
CA ARG A 128 -7.68 3.31 3.26
C ARG A 128 -8.33 2.35 4.26
N GLY A 129 -8.98 1.29 3.77
CA GLY A 129 -9.56 0.26 4.62
C GLY A 129 -8.52 -0.50 5.44
N ASP A 130 -7.35 -0.76 4.89
CA ASP A 130 -6.23 -1.40 5.58
C ASP A 130 -5.63 -0.47 6.65
N ILE A 131 -5.51 0.82 6.37
CA ILE A 131 -5.08 1.85 7.33
C ILE A 131 -6.03 1.88 8.53
N VAL A 132 -7.34 1.97 8.30
CA VAL A 132 -8.34 2.00 9.38
C VAL A 132 -8.27 0.73 10.23
N ARG A 133 -8.16 -0.45 9.62
CA ARG A 133 -8.00 -1.72 10.35
C ARG A 133 -6.71 -1.75 11.17
N THR A 134 -5.63 -1.20 10.65
CA THR A 134 -4.35 -1.11 11.36
C THR A 134 -4.47 -0.20 12.58
N MET A 135 -5.08 0.97 12.44
CA MET A 135 -5.33 1.89 13.55
C MET A 135 -6.19 1.23 14.64
N GLN A 136 -7.30 0.57 14.25
CA GLN A 136 -8.19 -0.11 15.19
C GLN A 136 -7.47 -1.23 15.97
N ARG A 137 -6.64 -2.03 15.30
CA ARG A 137 -5.82 -3.06 15.95
C ARG A 137 -4.87 -2.47 16.97
N GLU A 138 -4.21 -1.36 16.64
CA GLU A 138 -3.30 -0.68 17.57
C GLU A 138 -4.04 -0.06 18.76
N PHE A 139 -5.23 0.51 18.55
CA PHE A 139 -6.07 1.02 19.63
C PHE A 139 -6.53 -0.10 20.55
N THR A 140 -7.04 -1.19 19.98
CA THR A 140 -7.46 -2.37 20.76
C THR A 140 -6.31 -2.94 21.60
N ARG A 141 -5.12 -3.05 21.03
CA ARG A 141 -3.93 -3.56 21.73
C ARG A 141 -3.57 -2.70 22.93
N ARG A 142 -3.88 -1.41 22.90
CA ARG A 142 -3.54 -0.45 23.97
C ARG A 142 -4.72 -0.04 24.85
N GLY A 143 -5.88 -0.63 24.65
CA GLY A 143 -7.10 -0.27 25.38
C GLY A 143 -7.54 1.18 25.15
N LEU A 144 -7.22 1.74 23.99
CA LEU A 144 -7.65 3.09 23.60
C LEU A 144 -8.98 2.99 22.86
N ASP A 145 -9.96 3.76 23.34
CA ASP A 145 -11.25 3.94 22.66
C ASP A 145 -11.18 5.21 21.82
N ARG A 146 -11.30 5.06 20.49
CA ARG A 146 -11.30 6.16 19.53
C ARG A 146 -12.41 5.94 18.51
N ALA A 147 -13.33 6.90 18.40
CA ALA A 147 -14.38 6.85 17.41
C ALA A 147 -13.79 6.86 15.99
N GLY A 148 -14.47 6.22 15.04
CA GLY A 148 -14.02 6.20 13.64
C GLY A 148 -13.93 7.58 13.01
N THR A 149 -14.73 8.55 13.50
CA THR A 149 -14.71 9.96 13.09
C THR A 149 -13.45 10.71 13.53
N ASP A 150 -12.79 10.21 14.59
CA ASP A 150 -11.58 10.81 15.14
C ASP A 150 -10.30 10.22 14.55
N GLN A 151 -10.46 9.33 13.55
CA GLN A 151 -9.36 8.71 12.82
C GLN A 151 -9.11 9.46 11.52
N ALA A 152 -7.89 9.91 11.30
CA ALA A 152 -7.50 10.65 10.12
C ALA A 152 -6.23 10.06 9.49
N ILE A 153 -6.06 10.28 8.20
CA ILE A 153 -4.80 10.04 7.50
C ILE A 153 -4.14 11.40 7.34
N TYR A 154 -2.94 11.54 7.88
CA TYR A 154 -2.16 12.75 7.72
C TYR A 154 -1.19 12.59 6.55
N ASP A 155 -1.34 13.47 5.57
CA ASP A 155 -0.43 13.59 4.44
C ASP A 155 0.42 14.84 4.61
N PRO A 156 1.72 14.71 4.92
CA PRO A 156 2.60 15.87 5.09
C PRO A 156 2.86 16.63 3.78
N SER A 157 2.56 16.03 2.63
CA SER A 157 2.73 16.67 1.31
C SER A 157 1.49 17.45 0.85
N ALA A 158 0.37 17.34 1.56
CA ALA A 158 -0.84 18.07 1.20
C ALA A 158 -0.62 19.59 1.24
N PRO A 159 -1.19 20.36 0.30
CA PRO A 159 -0.97 21.82 0.21
C PRO A 159 -1.36 22.59 1.47
N ASP A 160 -2.35 22.08 2.20
CA ASP A 160 -2.91 22.65 3.43
C ASP A 160 -2.40 21.96 4.70
N ALA A 161 -1.41 21.06 4.57
CA ALA A 161 -0.85 20.34 5.71
C ALA A 161 -0.31 21.34 6.75
N ARG A 162 -0.65 21.07 8.02
CA ARG A 162 -0.15 21.82 9.19
C ARG A 162 0.72 20.88 10.02
N PRO A 163 1.66 21.40 10.81
CA PRO A 163 2.42 20.55 11.72
C PRO A 163 1.51 19.70 12.60
N LEU A 164 1.74 18.39 12.58
CA LEU A 164 1.06 17.45 13.46
C LEU A 164 1.90 17.26 14.73
N VAL A 165 1.32 17.63 15.86
CA VAL A 165 1.94 17.42 17.18
C VAL A 165 1.07 16.46 17.97
N GLY A 166 1.69 15.45 18.59
CA GLY A 166 0.95 14.48 19.37
C GLY A 166 1.84 13.41 19.99
N ARG A 167 1.21 12.48 20.69
CA ARG A 167 1.89 11.35 21.29
C ARG A 167 1.96 10.19 20.31
N LEU A 168 3.14 9.62 20.12
CA LEU A 168 3.33 8.42 19.31
C LEU A 168 2.64 7.23 20.00
N ILE A 169 1.57 6.71 19.42
CA ILE A 169 0.85 5.54 19.92
C ILE A 169 1.49 4.26 19.42
N GLY A 170 1.81 4.21 18.14
CA GLY A 170 2.33 3.00 17.52
C GLY A 170 3.09 3.30 16.24
N ARG A 171 3.90 2.34 15.89
CA ARG A 171 4.67 2.33 14.64
C ARG A 171 4.69 0.92 14.07
N GLY A 172 4.90 0.82 12.78
CA GLY A 172 5.00 -0.47 12.11
C GLY A 172 5.37 -0.34 10.66
N LEU A 173 5.45 -1.49 10.02
CA LEU A 173 5.75 -1.63 8.61
C LEU A 173 4.45 -1.56 7.80
N ALA A 174 4.39 -0.63 6.85
CA ALA A 174 3.25 -0.47 5.95
C ALA A 174 3.41 -1.32 4.69
N ASP A 175 4.63 -1.35 4.14
CA ASP A 175 5.02 -2.15 2.98
C ASP A 175 6.44 -2.68 3.18
N GLU A 176 6.56 -4.01 3.32
CA GLU A 176 7.82 -4.69 3.55
C GLU A 176 8.73 -4.67 2.32
N HIS A 177 8.17 -4.71 1.11
CA HIS A 177 8.96 -4.72 -0.12
C HIS A 177 9.60 -3.36 -0.39
N ALA A 178 8.90 -2.29 -0.07
CA ALA A 178 9.37 -0.92 -0.23
C ALA A 178 10.06 -0.37 1.02
N ASP A 179 10.09 -1.14 2.12
CA ASP A 179 10.56 -0.71 3.45
C ASP A 179 9.83 0.56 3.93
N HIS A 180 8.54 0.64 3.62
CA HIS A 180 7.72 1.77 4.04
C HIS A 180 7.12 1.53 5.41
N HIS A 181 7.25 2.52 6.27
CA HIS A 181 6.78 2.50 7.65
C HIS A 181 5.63 3.46 7.88
N TYR A 182 4.91 3.26 8.98
CA TYR A 182 3.89 4.18 9.45
C TYR A 182 4.07 4.52 10.92
N LEU A 183 3.54 5.67 11.29
CA LEU A 183 3.30 6.09 12.67
C LEU A 183 1.80 6.24 12.90
N ILE A 184 1.37 5.99 14.16
CA ILE A 184 0.06 6.40 14.64
C ILE A 184 0.28 7.42 15.75
N VAL A 185 -0.20 8.63 15.54
CA VAL A 185 0.00 9.77 16.43
C VAL A 185 -1.34 10.23 16.98
N ASP A 186 -1.47 10.24 18.31
CA ASP A 186 -2.63 10.83 19.01
C ASP A 186 -2.39 12.33 19.13
N GLY A 187 -3.02 13.08 18.22
CA GLY A 187 -2.79 14.48 18.02
C GLY A 187 -3.40 15.35 19.14
N ILE A 188 -2.79 16.51 19.37
CA ILE A 188 -3.35 17.54 20.28
C ILE A 188 -4.65 18.15 19.77
N ASP A 189 -5.01 17.88 18.51
CA ASP A 189 -6.28 18.26 17.89
C ASP A 189 -7.45 17.33 18.26
N GLY A 190 -7.20 16.34 19.13
CA GLY A 190 -8.18 15.36 19.56
C GLY A 190 -8.41 14.20 18.57
N ARG A 191 -7.63 14.11 17.50
CA ARG A 191 -7.70 13.05 16.51
C ARG A 191 -6.49 12.14 16.57
N SER A 192 -6.67 10.92 16.14
CA SER A 192 -5.57 9.98 15.93
C SER A 192 -5.24 9.91 14.43
N HIS A 193 -3.98 10.13 14.12
CA HIS A 193 -3.50 10.25 12.75
C HIS A 193 -2.63 9.05 12.36
N TYR A 194 -2.95 8.43 11.23
CA TYR A 194 -2.02 7.55 10.53
C TYR A 194 -1.13 8.39 9.63
N VAL A 195 0.18 8.21 9.74
CA VAL A 195 1.19 8.96 8.98
C VAL A 195 2.08 7.96 8.26
N ALA A 196 2.06 7.97 6.94
CA ALA A 196 3.03 7.24 6.13
C ALA A 196 4.35 8.04 6.09
N ILE A 197 5.46 7.40 6.45
CA ILE A 197 6.76 8.08 6.62
C ILE A 197 7.86 7.58 5.68
N GLY A 198 7.51 6.76 4.70
CA GLY A 198 8.48 6.20 3.77
C GLY A 198 9.44 5.23 4.43
N LYS A 199 10.71 5.23 4.03
CA LYS A 199 11.73 4.29 4.53
C LYS A 199 12.04 4.52 6.01
N GLY A 200 12.12 3.42 6.76
CA GLY A 200 12.20 3.43 8.22
C GLY A 200 13.53 3.81 8.86
N ALA A 201 14.54 4.21 8.09
CA ALA A 201 15.84 4.60 8.61
C ALA A 201 15.70 5.75 9.62
N GLY A 202 16.01 5.50 10.90
CA GLY A 202 15.93 6.50 11.98
C GLY A 202 14.69 6.41 12.87
N LEU A 203 13.74 5.52 12.59
CA LEU A 203 12.53 5.35 13.39
C LEU A 203 12.77 4.68 14.76
N ASP A 204 13.86 3.95 14.90
CA ASP A 204 14.21 3.28 16.16
C ASP A 204 14.56 4.25 17.28
N ILE A 205 14.76 5.52 16.95
CA ILE A 205 15.17 6.58 17.89
C ILE A 205 13.98 7.13 18.67
N VAL A 206 12.75 7.05 18.13
CA VAL A 206 11.56 7.61 18.78
C VAL A 206 10.79 6.51 19.51
N PRO A 207 10.82 6.48 20.87
CA PRO A 207 10.09 5.47 21.62
C PRO A 207 8.57 5.71 21.56
N GLU A 208 7.79 4.64 21.66
CA GLU A 208 6.35 4.74 21.84
C GLU A 208 6.03 5.53 23.13
N GLY A 209 5.01 6.36 23.07
CA GLY A 209 4.64 7.27 24.16
C GLY A 209 5.33 8.63 24.13
N ALA A 210 6.37 8.80 23.31
CA ALA A 210 7.02 10.09 23.17
C ALA A 210 6.12 11.11 22.46
N VAL A 211 6.26 12.39 22.82
CA VAL A 211 5.64 13.48 22.07
C VAL A 211 6.49 13.72 20.83
N THR A 212 5.84 13.71 19.69
CA THR A 212 6.47 13.92 18.38
C THR A 212 5.81 15.09 17.65
N ARG A 213 6.60 15.73 16.81
CA ARG A 213 6.14 16.73 15.85
C ARG A 213 6.52 16.29 14.45
N ILE A 214 5.56 16.31 13.55
CA ILE A 214 5.73 16.02 12.13
C ILE A 214 5.41 17.28 11.37
N ASP A 215 6.41 17.85 10.71
CA ASP A 215 6.24 19.05 9.91
C ASP A 215 5.82 18.71 8.48
N PRO A 216 5.01 19.56 7.81
CA PRO A 216 4.66 19.39 6.42
C PRO A 216 5.90 19.32 5.52
N GLN A 217 5.86 18.44 4.53
CA GLN A 217 6.82 18.46 3.44
C GLN A 217 6.50 19.69 2.57
N ARG A 218 7.30 20.73 2.68
CA ARG A 218 7.17 21.86 1.77
C ARG A 218 7.60 21.40 0.37
N ALA A 219 6.77 21.72 -0.64
CA ALA A 219 7.07 21.46 -2.04
C ALA A 219 8.38 22.13 -2.52
N ASP A 220 8.82 23.15 -1.81
CA ASP A 220 10.11 23.79 -1.96
C ASP A 220 11.17 23.10 -1.08
N ALA A 221 11.44 21.82 -1.34
CA ALA A 221 12.71 21.24 -0.90
C ALA A 221 13.81 22.13 -1.50
N ARG A 222 14.58 22.80 -0.64
CA ARG A 222 15.71 23.63 -1.08
C ARG A 222 16.57 22.84 -2.06
N ALA A 223 17.20 23.48 -3.00
CA ALA A 223 18.11 22.79 -3.94
C ALA A 223 19.08 21.87 -3.17
N VAL A 224 19.58 22.34 -2.03
CA VAL A 224 20.45 21.58 -1.11
C VAL A 224 19.78 20.31 -0.59
N ASP A 225 18.50 20.37 -0.16
CA ASP A 225 17.78 19.21 0.37
C ASP A 225 17.59 18.13 -0.72
N ARG A 226 17.35 18.54 -1.96
CA ARG A 226 17.27 17.64 -3.12
C ARG A 226 18.61 16.98 -3.41
N THR A 227 19.70 17.74 -3.33
CA THR A 227 21.05 17.22 -3.53
C THR A 227 21.44 16.25 -2.41
N VAL A 228 21.12 16.58 -1.15
CA VAL A 228 21.33 15.68 0.01
C VAL A 228 20.59 14.37 -0.19
N ALA A 229 19.30 14.43 -0.58
CA ALA A 229 18.51 13.23 -0.85
C ALA A 229 19.06 12.40 -2.02
N ALA A 230 19.50 13.05 -3.10
CA ALA A 230 20.09 12.38 -4.25
C ALA A 230 21.41 11.67 -3.89
N VAL A 231 22.29 12.35 -3.15
CA VAL A 231 23.58 11.80 -2.67
C VAL A 231 23.34 10.62 -1.72
N ALA A 232 22.43 10.75 -0.78
CA ALA A 232 22.08 9.66 0.14
C ALA A 232 21.52 8.45 -0.62
N THR A 233 20.69 8.68 -1.64
CA THR A 233 20.13 7.60 -2.47
C THR A 233 21.22 6.88 -3.27
N ALA A 234 22.18 7.63 -3.83
CA ALA A 234 23.32 7.07 -4.58
C ALA A 234 24.27 6.26 -3.67
N ASN A 235 24.32 6.57 -2.36
CA ASN A 235 25.21 5.96 -1.38
C ASN A 235 24.47 5.00 -0.41
N ALA A 236 23.56 4.19 -0.93
CA ALA A 236 22.83 3.15 -0.18
C ALA A 236 22.12 3.68 1.09
N GLY A 237 21.56 4.90 1.01
CA GLY A 237 20.83 5.53 2.10
C GLY A 237 21.69 6.29 3.12
N ARG A 238 22.99 6.41 2.89
CA ARG A 238 23.91 7.17 3.74
C ARG A 238 24.30 8.49 3.09
N TYR A 239 24.15 9.57 3.82
CA TYR A 239 24.69 10.86 3.38
C TYR A 239 26.20 10.86 3.56
N ASP A 240 26.92 11.27 2.50
CA ASP A 240 28.37 11.45 2.47
C ASP A 240 28.68 12.84 1.94
N ILE A 241 29.47 13.61 2.71
CA ILE A 241 29.77 15.00 2.38
C ILE A 241 30.71 15.13 1.16
N ASP A 242 31.64 14.19 1.01
CA ASP A 242 32.55 14.21 -0.12
C ASP A 242 31.82 13.90 -1.43
N ALA A 243 30.90 12.94 -1.38
CA ALA A 243 30.00 12.64 -2.50
C ALA A 243 29.07 13.82 -2.81
N HIS A 244 28.61 14.57 -1.80
CA HIS A 244 27.80 15.78 -2.00
C HIS A 244 28.61 16.86 -2.73
N LEU A 245 29.85 17.14 -2.29
CA LEU A 245 30.72 18.14 -2.90
C LEU A 245 31.12 17.79 -4.35
N LEU A 246 31.21 16.49 -4.64
CA LEU A 246 31.40 16.01 -6.02
C LEU A 246 30.17 16.23 -6.90
N HIS A 247 28.97 16.10 -6.31
CA HIS A 247 27.72 16.27 -7.03
C HIS A 247 27.32 17.75 -7.21
N ASP A 248 27.61 18.57 -6.21
CA ASP A 248 27.39 20.02 -6.21
C ASP A 248 28.61 20.76 -5.62
N PRO A 249 29.59 21.13 -6.45
CA PRO A 249 30.79 21.86 -6.02
C PRO A 249 30.50 23.24 -5.41
N SER A 250 29.30 23.81 -5.67
CA SER A 250 28.88 25.10 -5.11
C SER A 250 28.46 25.02 -3.64
N ALA A 251 28.19 23.82 -3.16
CA ALA A 251 27.74 23.58 -1.76
C ALA A 251 28.83 23.91 -0.73
N THR A 252 30.13 23.99 -1.15
CA THR A 252 31.27 24.33 -0.26
C THR A 252 31.05 25.69 0.43
N GLN A 253 30.45 26.65 -0.26
CA GLN A 253 30.22 28.00 0.26
C GLN A 253 29.06 28.01 1.27
N ALA A 254 28.03 27.21 1.05
CA ALA A 254 26.86 27.07 1.95
C ALA A 254 27.22 26.37 3.27
N PHE A 255 28.21 25.46 3.28
CA PHE A 255 28.67 24.79 4.50
C PHE A 255 29.63 25.64 5.31
N ALA A 256 30.35 26.59 4.66
CA ALA A 256 31.28 27.51 5.34
C ALA A 256 30.54 28.66 6.05
N GLU A 257 29.30 28.96 5.66
CA GLU A 257 28.48 30.04 6.20
C GLU A 257 27.43 29.57 7.21
N ALA A 258 27.39 28.27 7.53
CA ALA A 258 26.51 27.74 8.58
C ALA A 258 27.11 28.02 9.96
N PRO A 259 26.35 28.69 10.88
CA PRO A 259 26.83 29.05 12.22
C PRO A 259 27.04 27.84 13.14
#